data_0c7d5abcce0bb76ee8198a19264e2519
#
_entry.id   0c7d5abcce0bb76ee8198a19264e2519
#
_cell.length_a   1.000
_cell.length_b   1.000
_cell.length_c   1.000
_cell.angle_alpha   90.00
_cell.angle_beta   90.00
_cell.angle_gamma   90.00
#
_symmetry.space_group_name_H-M   'P 1'
#
loop_
_entity.id
_entity.type
_entity.pdbx_description
1 polymer ?
#
loop_
_entity_poly.entity_id
_entity_poly.type
_entity_poly.pdbx_seq_one_letter_code
_entity_poly.pdbx_strand_id
1 'polypeptide(L)'
;MMTRTATDLARASLEAVKAGKRDEWLALFDDDSIVEDPVGPSALDPEGKGHKGAAAIARFYDTAIAGIKAFDYEIERTCLCGDEAAVLVTFRITAADGEPRVTNAINIYRRAPDGKLAALRSWHHGSEE
;
A
#
# COMPACT_ATOMS: atom_id res chain seq x y z
N MET A 1 21.12 -13.19 11.09
CA MET A 1 19.85 -12.43 11.10
C MET A 1 19.34 -12.29 9.69
N MET A 2 18.07 -12.60 9.48
CA MET A 2 17.49 -12.51 8.13
C MET A 2 16.98 -11.11 7.87
N THR A 3 17.38 -10.56 6.73
CA THR A 3 16.89 -9.26 6.29
C THR A 3 15.60 -9.46 5.48
N ARG A 4 14.58 -8.67 5.76
CA ARG A 4 13.35 -8.72 4.97
C ARG A 4 13.62 -8.24 3.56
N THR A 5 13.09 -8.97 2.58
CA THR A 5 13.09 -8.52 1.19
C THR A 5 11.92 -7.56 0.97
N ALA A 6 11.91 -6.89 -0.19
CA ALA A 6 10.75 -6.07 -0.55
C ALA A 6 9.47 -6.89 -0.63
N THR A 7 9.56 -8.16 -1.04
CA THR A 7 8.39 -9.07 -1.04
C THR A 7 7.90 -9.33 0.38
N ASP A 8 8.82 -9.55 1.33
CA ASP A 8 8.44 -9.74 2.74
C ASP A 8 7.73 -8.52 3.29
N LEU A 9 8.23 -7.33 2.97
CA LEU A 9 7.62 -6.07 3.40
C LEU A 9 6.24 -5.87 2.77
N ALA A 10 6.09 -6.25 1.50
CA ALA A 10 4.80 -6.20 0.82
C ALA A 10 3.77 -7.05 1.55
N ARG A 11 4.13 -8.29 1.90
CA ARG A 11 3.22 -9.19 2.62
C ARG A 11 2.89 -8.66 4.00
N ALA A 12 3.89 -8.13 4.71
CA ALA A 12 3.65 -7.53 6.03
C ALA A 12 2.70 -6.34 5.95
N SER A 13 2.84 -5.51 4.91
CA SER A 13 1.96 -4.36 4.66
C SER A 13 0.52 -4.81 4.47
N LEU A 14 0.31 -5.78 3.58
CA LEU A 14 -1.04 -6.26 3.29
C LEU A 14 -1.68 -6.92 4.51
N GLU A 15 -0.91 -7.69 5.28
CA GLU A 15 -1.42 -8.32 6.50
C GLU A 15 -1.77 -7.29 7.58
N ALA A 16 -0.98 -6.23 7.71
CA ALA A 16 -1.27 -5.18 8.68
C ALA A 16 -2.58 -4.45 8.35
N VAL A 17 -2.81 -4.18 7.05
CA VAL A 17 -4.07 -3.57 6.62
C VAL A 17 -5.24 -4.51 6.92
N LYS A 18 -5.10 -5.79 6.57
CA LYS A 18 -6.16 -6.77 6.79
C LYS A 18 -6.50 -6.92 8.27
N ALA A 19 -5.49 -6.88 9.13
CA ALA A 19 -5.67 -7.02 10.57
C ALA A 19 -6.11 -5.72 11.25
N GLY A 20 -6.16 -4.60 10.52
CA GLY A 20 -6.53 -3.30 11.08
C GLY A 20 -5.49 -2.73 12.02
N LYS A 21 -4.22 -3.08 11.82
CA LYS A 21 -3.14 -2.68 12.73
C LYS A 21 -2.39 -1.47 12.19
N ARG A 22 -2.97 -0.31 12.42
CA ARG A 22 -2.46 0.97 11.92
C ARG A 22 -0.99 1.20 12.28
N ASP A 23 -0.65 1.07 13.55
CA ASP A 23 0.71 1.39 13.99
C ASP A 23 1.73 0.42 13.42
N GLU A 24 1.38 -0.85 13.26
CA GLU A 24 2.26 -1.82 12.62
C GLU A 24 2.47 -1.49 11.15
N TRP A 25 1.41 -1.06 10.45
CA TRP A 25 1.53 -0.66 9.05
C TRP A 25 2.45 0.55 8.92
N LEU A 26 2.21 1.58 9.74
CA LEU A 26 3.03 2.79 9.70
C LEU A 26 4.50 2.51 10.01
N ALA A 27 4.76 1.59 10.92
CA ALA A 27 6.13 1.24 11.32
C ALA A 27 6.93 0.56 10.20
N LEU A 28 6.28 0.09 9.15
CA LEU A 28 6.97 -0.53 8.02
C LEU A 28 7.66 0.49 7.11
N PHE A 29 7.29 1.76 7.22
CA PHE A 29 7.76 2.81 6.31
C PHE A 29 8.92 3.59 6.91
N ASP A 30 9.88 3.91 6.06
CA ASP A 30 10.99 4.80 6.35
C ASP A 30 10.46 6.22 6.51
N ASP A 31 11.20 7.08 7.24
CA ASP A 31 10.77 8.46 7.48
C ASP A 31 10.63 9.29 6.21
N ASP A 32 11.38 8.94 5.17
CA ASP A 32 11.37 9.67 3.90
C ASP A 32 10.57 8.96 2.82
N SER A 33 9.77 7.97 3.20
CA SER A 33 9.05 7.15 2.24
C SER A 33 7.92 7.90 1.55
N ILE A 34 7.48 7.33 0.44
CA ILE A 34 6.36 7.86 -0.35
C ILE A 34 5.34 6.75 -0.60
N VAL A 35 4.07 7.12 -0.49
CA VAL A 35 2.95 6.24 -0.87
C VAL A 35 2.19 6.90 -2.00
N GLU A 36 2.03 6.19 -3.11
CA GLU A 36 1.22 6.62 -4.25
C GLU A 36 0.15 5.54 -4.46
N ASP A 37 -1.07 5.85 -4.14
CA ASP A 37 -2.16 4.86 -4.18
C ASP A 37 -3.48 5.55 -4.51
N PRO A 38 -3.85 5.63 -5.77
CA PRO A 38 -3.13 5.15 -6.95
C PRO A 38 -2.01 6.10 -7.40
N VAL A 39 -1.17 5.59 -8.29
CA VAL A 39 -0.15 6.43 -8.95
C VAL A 39 -0.88 7.47 -9.82
N GLY A 40 -0.41 8.71 -9.77
CA GLY A 40 -1.00 9.79 -10.52
C GLY A 40 -2.07 10.56 -9.73
N PRO A 41 -2.72 11.53 -10.36
CA PRO A 41 -3.73 12.34 -9.68
C PRO A 41 -4.93 11.51 -9.23
N SER A 42 -5.44 11.84 -8.04
CA SER A 42 -6.62 11.19 -7.47
C SER A 42 -7.29 12.14 -6.50
N ALA A 43 -8.43 11.72 -5.94
CA ALA A 43 -9.18 12.56 -5.01
C ALA A 43 -8.36 12.96 -3.78
N LEU A 44 -7.51 12.06 -3.28
CA LEU A 44 -6.69 12.33 -2.10
C LEU A 44 -5.31 12.90 -2.46
N ASP A 45 -5.00 12.98 -3.74
CA ASP A 45 -3.70 13.46 -4.22
C ASP A 45 -3.92 14.15 -5.57
N PRO A 46 -4.58 15.32 -5.56
CA PRO A 46 -4.99 15.96 -6.83
C PRO A 46 -3.85 16.27 -7.79
N GLU A 47 -2.65 16.53 -7.27
CA GLU A 47 -1.50 16.83 -8.11
C GLU A 47 -0.71 15.60 -8.52
N GLY A 48 -1.03 14.43 -7.96
CA GLY A 48 -0.34 13.19 -8.29
C GLY A 48 1.09 13.13 -7.81
N LYS A 49 1.42 13.82 -6.73
CA LYS A 49 2.79 13.88 -6.20
C LYS A 49 3.10 12.83 -5.14
N GLY A 50 2.08 12.11 -4.69
CA GLY A 50 2.23 11.10 -3.65
C GLY A 50 2.16 11.68 -2.24
N HIS A 51 2.07 10.78 -1.28
CA HIS A 51 2.05 11.14 0.15
C HIS A 51 3.44 10.90 0.70
N LYS A 52 4.17 11.97 0.96
CA LYS A 52 5.58 11.90 1.37
C LYS A 52 5.74 12.12 2.86
N GLY A 53 6.50 11.23 3.49
CA GLY A 53 6.88 11.34 4.88
C GLY A 53 5.86 10.76 5.84
N ALA A 54 6.27 10.54 7.08
CA ALA A 54 5.46 9.84 8.07
C ALA A 54 4.11 10.48 8.33
N ALA A 55 4.05 11.81 8.44
CA ALA A 55 2.79 12.50 8.74
C ALA A 55 1.81 12.39 7.58
N ALA A 56 2.27 12.54 6.34
CA ALA A 56 1.41 12.44 5.16
C ALA A 56 0.90 11.01 4.98
N ILE A 57 1.75 10.03 5.23
CA ILE A 57 1.37 8.61 5.11
C ILE A 57 0.35 8.25 6.19
N ALA A 58 0.51 8.76 7.41
CA ALA A 58 -0.47 8.55 8.48
C ALA A 58 -1.83 9.15 8.11
N ARG A 59 -1.85 10.36 7.53
CA ARG A 59 -3.10 10.97 7.06
C ARG A 59 -3.73 10.16 5.94
N PHE A 60 -2.91 9.63 5.04
CA PHE A 60 -3.40 8.74 3.98
C PHE A 60 -4.10 7.52 4.58
N TYR A 61 -3.46 6.86 5.55
CA TYR A 61 -4.07 5.71 6.20
C TYR A 61 -5.42 6.08 6.82
N ASP A 62 -5.45 7.16 7.57
CA ASP A 62 -6.66 7.57 8.29
C ASP A 62 -7.81 7.95 7.35
N THR A 63 -7.49 8.44 6.15
CA THR A 63 -8.49 8.86 5.18
C THR A 63 -8.91 7.72 4.25
N ALA A 64 -7.95 6.92 3.79
CA ALA A 64 -8.21 5.93 2.74
C ALA A 64 -8.40 4.51 3.25
N ILE A 65 -7.78 4.16 4.37
CA ILE A 65 -7.74 2.76 4.83
C ILE A 65 -8.58 2.54 6.07
N ALA A 66 -8.50 3.46 7.04
CA ALA A 66 -9.12 3.25 8.36
C ALA A 66 -10.63 3.02 8.30
N GLY A 67 -11.33 3.59 7.31
CA GLY A 67 -12.78 3.45 7.17
C GLY A 67 -13.24 2.20 6.44
N ILE A 68 -12.32 1.39 5.94
CA ILE A 68 -12.69 0.16 5.23
C ILE A 68 -13.29 -0.82 6.22
N LYS A 69 -14.48 -1.36 5.89
CA LYS A 69 -15.19 -2.28 6.79
C LYS A 69 -14.65 -3.70 6.71
N ALA A 70 -14.23 -4.14 5.53
CA ALA A 70 -13.64 -5.46 5.35
C ALA A 70 -12.59 -5.38 4.26
N PHE A 71 -11.46 -6.02 4.49
CA PHE A 71 -10.35 -6.04 3.56
C PHE A 71 -9.81 -7.46 3.46
N ASP A 72 -9.76 -7.97 2.24
CA ASP A 72 -9.11 -9.22 1.96
C ASP A 72 -8.33 -9.07 0.66
N TYR A 73 -7.38 -9.94 0.44
CA TYR A 73 -6.53 -9.85 -0.74
C TYR A 73 -6.02 -11.23 -1.14
N GLU A 74 -5.66 -11.31 -2.40
CA GLU A 74 -5.02 -12.51 -2.93
C GLU A 74 -3.83 -12.07 -3.77
N ILE A 75 -2.64 -12.54 -3.40
CA ILE A 75 -1.43 -12.28 -4.18
C ILE A 75 -1.37 -13.30 -5.31
N GLU A 76 -1.46 -12.81 -6.54
CA GLU A 76 -1.48 -13.68 -7.71
C GLU A 76 -0.06 -13.99 -8.18
N ARG A 77 0.85 -13.03 -8.06
CA ARG A 77 2.23 -13.18 -8.51
C ARG A 77 3.10 -12.13 -7.86
N THR A 78 4.35 -12.53 -7.59
CA THR A 78 5.37 -11.59 -7.12
C THR A 78 6.61 -11.72 -7.99
N CYS A 79 7.31 -10.60 -8.17
CA CYS A 79 8.60 -10.55 -8.83
C CYS A 79 9.52 -9.70 -7.98
N LEU A 80 10.60 -10.29 -7.46
CA LEU A 80 11.58 -9.56 -6.68
C LEU A 80 12.79 -9.28 -7.56
N CYS A 81 13.17 -7.99 -7.63
CA CYS A 81 14.32 -7.58 -8.40
C CYS A 81 15.10 -6.55 -7.58
N GLY A 82 16.23 -6.95 -7.02
CA GLY A 82 17.01 -6.09 -6.14
C GLY A 82 16.20 -5.68 -4.92
N ASP A 83 16.08 -4.38 -4.72
CA ASP A 83 15.35 -3.81 -3.59
C ASP A 83 13.89 -3.54 -3.89
N GLU A 84 13.37 -3.98 -5.04
CA GLU A 84 11.98 -3.74 -5.42
C GLU A 84 11.25 -5.05 -5.66
N ALA A 85 9.98 -5.07 -5.28
CA ALA A 85 9.07 -6.18 -5.57
C ALA A 85 7.85 -5.65 -6.30
N ALA A 86 7.51 -6.30 -7.41
CA ALA A 86 6.25 -6.08 -8.10
C ALA A 86 5.28 -7.17 -7.66
N VAL A 87 4.09 -6.77 -7.24
CA VAL A 87 3.10 -7.68 -6.68
C VAL A 87 1.79 -7.49 -7.43
N LEU A 88 1.36 -8.54 -8.13
CA LEU A 88 0.04 -8.56 -8.74
C LEU A 88 -0.94 -9.07 -7.70
N VAL A 89 -1.93 -8.26 -7.34
CA VAL A 89 -2.81 -8.55 -6.23
C VAL A 89 -4.27 -8.25 -6.61
N THR A 90 -5.18 -9.07 -6.10
CA THR A 90 -6.61 -8.82 -6.19
C THR A 90 -7.09 -8.43 -4.80
N PHE A 91 -7.70 -7.26 -4.70
CA PHE A 91 -8.29 -6.77 -3.46
C PHE A 91 -9.79 -7.02 -3.46
N ARG A 92 -10.30 -7.49 -2.33
CA ARG A 92 -11.74 -7.63 -2.08
C ARG A 92 -12.05 -6.76 -0.87
N ILE A 93 -12.67 -5.62 -1.13
CA ILE A 93 -12.82 -4.58 -0.14
C ILE A 93 -14.31 -4.27 0.04
N THR A 94 -14.75 -4.14 1.29
CA THR A 94 -16.05 -3.55 1.59
C THR A 94 -15.79 -2.15 2.09
N ALA A 95 -16.25 -1.16 1.33
CA ALA A 95 -16.03 0.25 1.63
C ALA A 95 -16.84 0.69 2.85
N ALA A 96 -16.57 1.91 3.33
CA ALA A 96 -17.27 2.46 4.49
C ALA A 96 -18.78 2.53 4.31
N ASP A 97 -19.24 2.70 3.07
CA ASP A 97 -20.67 2.73 2.73
C ASP A 97 -21.30 1.34 2.63
N GLY A 98 -20.52 0.28 2.82
CA GLY A 98 -20.98 -1.10 2.74
C GLY A 98 -20.92 -1.70 1.34
N GLU A 99 -20.46 -0.95 0.33
CA GLU A 99 -20.38 -1.46 -1.04
C GLU A 99 -19.19 -2.38 -1.22
N PRO A 100 -19.40 -3.60 -1.74
CA PRO A 100 -18.30 -4.50 -2.04
C PRO A 100 -17.61 -4.09 -3.34
N ARG A 101 -16.29 -4.20 -3.36
CA ARG A 101 -15.48 -3.88 -4.53
C ARG A 101 -14.41 -4.93 -4.73
N VAL A 102 -14.15 -5.27 -5.97
CA VAL A 102 -13.03 -6.14 -6.34
C VAL A 102 -12.14 -5.34 -7.28
N THR A 103 -10.87 -5.22 -6.92
CA THR A 103 -9.92 -4.42 -7.68
C THR A 103 -8.67 -5.23 -7.93
N ASN A 104 -8.24 -5.25 -9.19
CA ASN A 104 -6.93 -5.81 -9.54
C ASN A 104 -5.91 -4.68 -9.51
N ALA A 105 -4.77 -4.92 -8.89
CA ALA A 105 -3.74 -3.91 -8.75
C ALA A 105 -2.36 -4.50 -9.00
N ILE A 106 -1.45 -3.64 -9.44
CA ILE A 106 -0.03 -3.94 -9.44
C ILE A 106 0.60 -2.98 -8.47
N ASN A 107 1.21 -3.52 -7.42
CA ASN A 107 1.90 -2.72 -6.41
C ASN A 107 3.41 -2.90 -6.57
N ILE A 108 4.14 -1.80 -6.50
CA ILE A 108 5.60 -1.84 -6.44
C ILE A 108 6.01 -1.37 -5.06
N TYR A 109 6.80 -2.21 -4.39
CA TYR A 109 7.34 -1.91 -3.06
C TYR A 109 8.84 -1.78 -3.18
N ARG A 110 9.42 -0.70 -2.65
CA ARG A 110 10.85 -0.52 -2.64
C ARG A 110 11.36 -0.49 -1.21
N ARG A 111 12.40 -1.28 -0.96
CA ARG A 111 13.03 -1.39 0.35
C ARG A 111 14.13 -0.35 0.47
N ALA A 112 14.15 0.37 1.58
CA ALA A 112 15.21 1.33 1.91
C ALA A 112 16.42 0.63 2.53
N PRO A 113 17.57 1.29 2.57
CA PRO A 113 18.77 0.70 3.21
C PRO A 113 18.58 0.32 4.68
N ASP A 114 17.68 0.99 5.39
CA ASP A 114 17.39 0.68 6.79
C ASP A 114 16.48 -0.55 6.97
N GLY A 115 16.08 -1.19 5.87
CA GLY A 115 15.24 -2.37 5.92
C GLY A 115 13.75 -2.10 5.96
N LYS A 116 13.34 -0.83 5.92
CA LYS A 116 11.94 -0.43 5.87
C LYS A 116 11.53 -0.12 4.43
N LEU A 117 10.27 0.17 4.21
CA LEU A 117 9.79 0.57 2.90
C LEU A 117 10.18 2.01 2.60
N ALA A 118 10.78 2.21 1.45
CA ALA A 118 11.07 3.54 0.90
C ALA A 118 9.93 4.02 0.02
N ALA A 119 9.18 3.11 -0.58
CA ALA A 119 8.07 3.48 -1.46
C ALA A 119 7.06 2.36 -1.56
N LEU A 120 5.81 2.75 -1.67
CA LEU A 120 4.70 1.90 -2.09
C LEU A 120 3.98 2.64 -3.21
N ARG A 121 3.96 2.03 -4.39
CA ARG A 121 3.30 2.62 -5.55
C ARG A 121 2.29 1.62 -6.09
N SER A 122 1.03 2.01 -6.11
CA SER A 122 -0.06 1.12 -6.51
C SER A 122 -0.70 1.61 -7.80
N TRP A 123 -0.78 0.72 -8.78
CA TRP A 123 -1.49 0.96 -10.04
C TRP A 123 -2.77 0.16 -10.02
N HIS A 124 -3.89 0.86 -9.99
CA HIS A 124 -5.20 0.23 -10.07
C HIS A 124 -6.17 1.21 -10.70
N HIS A 125 -7.32 0.70 -11.07
CA HIS A 125 -8.32 1.54 -11.70
C HIS A 125 -8.83 2.59 -10.74
N GLY A 126 -8.90 3.81 -11.24
CA GLY A 126 -9.49 4.91 -10.49
C GLY A 126 -11.01 4.91 -10.59
N SER A 127 -11.59 5.98 -10.07
CA SER A 127 -13.04 6.11 -9.99
C SER A 127 -13.74 6.31 -11.33
N GLU A 128 -12.98 6.61 -12.37
CA GLU A 128 -13.56 6.84 -13.68
C GLU A 128 -13.65 5.59 -14.55
N GLU A 129 -13.48 4.47 -13.99
CA GLU A 129 -13.61 3.18 -14.66
C GLU A 129 -14.97 2.97 -15.27
#